data_bb237732982c26ff1950ccd2f97e35fd
#
_entry.id   bb237732982c26ff1950ccd2f97e35fd
#
_cell.length_a   1.000
_cell.length_b   1.000
_cell.length_c   1.000
_cell.angle_alpha   90.00
_cell.angle_beta   90.00
_cell.angle_gamma   90.00
#
_symmetry.space_group_name_H-M   'P 1'
#
loop_
_entity.id
_entity.type
_entity.pdbx_description
1 polymer ?
#
loop_
_entity_poly.entity_id
_entity_poly.type
_entity_poly.pdbx_seq_one_letter_code
_entity_poly.pdbx_strand_id
1 'polypeptide(L)'
;MMMKTASSSGGLPSPAHINNEGPKVLRAGFIPLVDASVLIAAAEFGFAQKEGLTLDLVKDVSWANVRDRLAFRQFDIAHMLSPMPIASMLGLGSNPSPTITPFSLGRGGNAITLATRLFDRMRDEVGLPETASALDSAHALAKTIAAMKARGEPLPTFGVTYPFSSHNYEFRYWLAAGGIDPDQDVRLVVVPPPMTSDALAAGAIDGFCVGAPWNMVASERGLGRIVAAKQDIWPSAPEKVIGMRPDWAESHPETVSRLILALDAAARWCDQPDNHDALAAALADPRYIAAPVDIIRRVLAGEFSLDARGNRRIIADYFQFHSGFANYPRPSHALWIYSQMMRWGQAEASLNKARAAASAYRPDLYRTALGEANAPGDADIRIEGNDEGDRFMDGHVFDPTDLPDYVASFAVKSALPFAPHSDEI
;
A
#
# COMPACT_ATOMS: atom_id res chain seq x y z
N MET A 1 -42.34 -59.12 46.33
CA MET A 1 -41.66 -57.83 46.54
C MET A 1 -40.30 -57.96 45.85
N MET A 2 -40.20 -57.58 44.56
CA MET A 2 -38.99 -57.75 43.75
C MET A 2 -38.48 -56.36 43.40
N MET A 3 -37.27 -55.98 43.83
CA MET A 3 -36.57 -54.77 43.50
C MET A 3 -35.92 -54.90 42.10
N LYS A 4 -36.25 -53.97 41.19
CA LYS A 4 -35.56 -53.78 39.91
C LYS A 4 -34.38 -52.86 40.15
N THR A 5 -33.19 -53.37 39.87
CA THR A 5 -31.94 -52.56 39.74
C THR A 5 -31.88 -51.96 38.38
N ALA A 6 -31.79 -50.61 38.25
CA ALA A 6 -31.50 -49.93 37.02
C ALA A 6 -29.99 -49.77 36.88
N SER A 7 -29.42 -50.32 35.80
CA SER A 7 -28.04 -50.10 35.41
C SER A 7 -27.97 -48.85 34.49
N SER A 8 -27.31 -47.80 34.96
CA SER A 8 -26.94 -46.65 34.13
C SER A 8 -25.63 -46.94 33.39
N SER A 9 -25.69 -47.14 32.08
CA SER A 9 -24.51 -47.16 31.20
C SER A 9 -24.13 -45.72 30.84
N GLY A 10 -23.15 -45.18 31.56
CA GLY A 10 -22.46 -43.93 31.16
C GLY A 10 -21.63 -44.19 29.93
N GLY A 11 -22.09 -43.71 28.79
CA GLY A 11 -21.26 -43.65 27.57
C GLY A 11 -20.15 -42.64 27.76
N LEU A 12 -18.91 -43.06 27.53
CA LEU A 12 -17.74 -42.18 27.39
C LEU A 12 -17.94 -41.26 26.18
N PRO A 13 -17.56 -39.97 26.25
CA PRO A 13 -17.61 -39.10 25.11
C PRO A 13 -16.67 -39.64 24.02
N SER A 14 -17.19 -39.71 22.81
CA SER A 14 -16.44 -40.09 21.62
C SER A 14 -15.23 -39.16 21.45
N PRO A 15 -14.03 -39.66 21.10
CA PRO A 15 -12.90 -38.78 20.85
C PRO A 15 -13.23 -37.86 19.70
N ALA A 16 -12.99 -36.54 19.88
CA ALA A 16 -13.08 -35.57 18.83
C ALA A 16 -12.26 -36.07 17.63
N HIS A 17 -12.87 -36.13 16.46
CA HIS A 17 -12.19 -36.39 15.21
C HIS A 17 -11.15 -35.30 15.03
N ILE A 18 -9.89 -35.60 15.33
CA ILE A 18 -8.75 -34.82 14.87
C ILE A 18 -8.74 -35.06 13.36
N ASN A 19 -9.27 -34.11 12.60
CA ASN A 19 -9.08 -34.08 11.16
C ASN A 19 -7.59 -33.99 10.89
N ASN A 20 -6.99 -35.11 10.51
CA ASN A 20 -5.59 -35.23 10.13
C ASN A 20 -5.43 -34.80 8.66
N GLU A 21 -6.08 -33.69 8.25
CA GLU A 21 -5.78 -33.03 6.99
C GLU A 21 -4.45 -32.31 7.19
N GLY A 22 -3.49 -32.58 6.31
CA GLY A 22 -2.21 -31.86 6.29
C GLY A 22 -2.41 -30.36 6.19
N PRO A 23 -1.35 -29.54 6.36
CA PRO A 23 -1.48 -28.09 6.35
C PRO A 23 -2.15 -27.62 5.05
N LYS A 24 -3.14 -26.71 5.17
CA LYS A 24 -3.82 -26.16 4.01
C LYS A 24 -2.87 -25.25 3.24
N VAL A 25 -2.65 -25.57 1.96
CA VAL A 25 -1.82 -24.77 1.06
C VAL A 25 -2.63 -23.60 0.52
N LEU A 26 -2.10 -22.36 0.67
CA LEU A 26 -2.65 -21.14 0.09
C LEU A 26 -1.68 -20.59 -0.94
N ARG A 27 -2.14 -20.40 -2.16
CA ARG A 27 -1.37 -19.82 -3.22
C ARG A 27 -1.47 -18.30 -3.19
N ALA A 28 -0.34 -17.62 -2.98
CA ALA A 28 -0.27 -16.18 -2.75
C ALA A 28 0.61 -15.49 -3.81
N GLY A 29 0.03 -14.58 -4.60
CA GLY A 29 0.79 -13.74 -5.53
C GLY A 29 1.42 -12.54 -4.82
N PHE A 30 2.67 -12.17 -5.19
CA PHE A 30 3.32 -10.98 -4.63
C PHE A 30 4.27 -10.30 -5.64
N ILE A 31 4.53 -9.02 -5.40
CA ILE A 31 5.52 -8.21 -6.14
C ILE A 31 6.77 -8.04 -5.27
N PRO A 32 8.01 -8.08 -5.86
CA PRO A 32 9.28 -8.01 -5.12
C PRO A 32 9.55 -6.62 -4.54
N LEU A 33 8.97 -6.35 -3.40
CA LEU A 33 9.06 -5.11 -2.63
C LEU A 33 9.21 -5.42 -1.14
N VAL A 34 9.85 -4.51 -0.39
CA VAL A 34 10.03 -4.67 1.07
C VAL A 34 8.69 -4.69 1.81
N ASP A 35 7.65 -4.06 1.27
CA ASP A 35 6.30 -4.09 1.84
C ASP A 35 5.60 -5.47 1.75
N ALA A 36 6.19 -6.46 1.07
CA ALA A 36 5.78 -7.87 1.14
C ALA A 36 6.36 -8.60 2.36
N SER A 37 7.13 -7.94 3.22
CA SER A 37 7.83 -8.53 4.38
C SER A 37 6.94 -9.40 5.25
N VAL A 38 5.77 -8.91 5.62
CA VAL A 38 4.85 -9.64 6.50
C VAL A 38 4.40 -10.97 5.88
N LEU A 39 4.07 -10.95 4.58
CA LEU A 39 3.67 -12.15 3.85
C LEU A 39 4.84 -13.15 3.71
N ILE A 40 6.04 -12.65 3.38
CA ILE A 40 7.25 -13.47 3.24
C ILE A 40 7.67 -14.01 4.61
N ALA A 41 7.64 -13.19 5.66
CA ALA A 41 7.96 -13.63 7.01
C ALA A 41 6.98 -14.71 7.51
N ALA A 42 5.68 -14.57 7.21
CA ALA A 42 4.69 -15.59 7.56
C ALA A 42 5.00 -16.95 6.94
N ALA A 43 5.52 -16.97 5.71
CA ALA A 43 5.93 -18.20 5.02
C ALA A 43 7.25 -18.77 5.55
N GLU A 44 8.30 -17.93 5.68
CA GLU A 44 9.69 -18.39 5.91
C GLU A 44 9.99 -18.64 7.40
N PHE A 45 9.39 -17.89 8.32
CA PHE A 45 9.70 -17.99 9.76
C PHE A 45 8.67 -18.79 10.57
N GLY A 46 7.84 -19.59 9.90
CA GLY A 46 6.97 -20.57 10.53
C GLY A 46 5.67 -20.02 11.12
N PHE A 47 5.32 -18.77 10.87
CA PHE A 47 4.07 -18.21 11.42
C PHE A 47 2.83 -18.83 10.76
N ALA A 48 2.85 -19.05 9.44
CA ALA A 48 1.78 -19.74 8.74
C ALA A 48 1.64 -21.20 9.19
N GLN A 49 2.76 -21.91 9.37
CA GLN A 49 2.77 -23.30 9.81
C GLN A 49 2.19 -23.49 11.21
N LYS A 50 2.41 -22.54 12.12
CA LYS A 50 1.80 -22.56 13.47
C LYS A 50 0.27 -22.52 13.43
N GLU A 51 -0.27 -21.88 12.39
CA GLU A 51 -1.72 -21.79 12.14
C GLU A 51 -2.23 -22.94 11.22
N GLY A 52 -1.39 -23.95 10.94
CA GLY A 52 -1.75 -25.08 10.06
C GLY A 52 -1.87 -24.69 8.59
N LEU A 53 -1.19 -23.63 8.16
CA LEU A 53 -1.18 -23.14 6.78
C LEU A 53 0.22 -23.31 6.16
N THR A 54 0.24 -23.48 4.83
CA THR A 54 1.45 -23.35 4.01
C THR A 54 1.19 -22.27 2.97
N LEU A 55 2.05 -21.27 2.88
CA LEU A 55 1.95 -20.21 1.87
C LEU A 55 2.86 -20.57 0.69
N ASP A 56 2.26 -20.86 -0.48
CA ASP A 56 2.95 -21.01 -1.77
C ASP A 56 3.07 -19.61 -2.41
N LEU A 57 4.23 -18.96 -2.20
CA LEU A 57 4.49 -17.60 -2.65
C LEU A 57 4.93 -17.58 -4.11
N VAL A 58 4.14 -16.93 -4.96
CA VAL A 58 4.39 -16.81 -6.39
C VAL A 58 4.75 -15.36 -6.73
N LYS A 59 6.04 -15.15 -7.05
CA LYS A 59 6.54 -13.84 -7.48
C LYS A 59 5.98 -13.46 -8.84
N ASP A 60 5.51 -12.22 -8.96
CA ASP A 60 5.08 -11.62 -10.21
C ASP A 60 5.79 -10.27 -10.41
N VAL A 61 5.71 -9.71 -11.61
CA VAL A 61 6.34 -8.44 -11.98
C VAL A 61 5.33 -7.33 -12.26
N SER A 62 4.05 -7.68 -12.34
CA SER A 62 2.97 -6.78 -12.75
C SER A 62 1.77 -6.84 -11.80
N TRP A 63 1.34 -5.69 -11.31
CA TRP A 63 0.12 -5.57 -10.51
C TRP A 63 -1.13 -6.00 -11.29
N ALA A 64 -1.18 -5.77 -12.60
CA ALA A 64 -2.26 -6.26 -13.45
C ALA A 64 -2.32 -7.79 -13.47
N ASN A 65 -1.17 -8.47 -13.57
CA ASN A 65 -1.10 -9.93 -13.50
C ASN A 65 -1.58 -10.46 -12.15
N VAL A 66 -1.13 -9.83 -11.04
CA VAL A 66 -1.58 -10.22 -9.69
C VAL A 66 -3.10 -10.11 -9.57
N ARG A 67 -3.69 -8.99 -10.03
CA ARG A 67 -5.15 -8.80 -10.08
C ARG A 67 -5.83 -9.91 -10.89
N ASP A 68 -5.37 -10.13 -12.11
CA ASP A 68 -6.02 -11.07 -13.04
C ASP A 68 -5.90 -12.51 -12.54
N ARG A 69 -4.75 -12.88 -12.01
CA ARG A 69 -4.54 -14.23 -11.45
C ARG A 69 -5.38 -14.49 -10.20
N LEU A 70 -5.63 -13.46 -9.36
CA LEU A 70 -6.59 -13.55 -8.26
C LEU A 70 -8.02 -13.70 -8.79
N ALA A 71 -8.42 -12.89 -9.77
CA ALA A 71 -9.75 -12.94 -10.41
C ALA A 71 -10.02 -14.29 -11.06
N PHE A 72 -9.03 -14.87 -11.77
CA PHE A 72 -9.12 -16.17 -12.42
C PHE A 72 -8.84 -17.37 -11.50
N ARG A 73 -8.83 -17.16 -10.18
CA ARG A 73 -8.68 -18.23 -9.17
C ARG A 73 -7.34 -18.99 -9.25
N GLN A 74 -6.30 -18.37 -9.83
CA GLN A 74 -4.93 -18.91 -9.82
C GLN A 74 -4.23 -18.60 -8.49
N PHE A 75 -4.70 -17.58 -7.78
CA PHE A 75 -4.33 -17.26 -6.42
C PHE A 75 -5.54 -17.34 -5.49
N ASP A 76 -5.32 -17.77 -4.26
CA ASP A 76 -6.30 -17.71 -3.18
C ASP A 76 -6.30 -16.31 -2.55
N ILE A 77 -5.09 -15.79 -2.32
CA ILE A 77 -4.82 -14.47 -1.76
C ILE A 77 -3.74 -13.75 -2.58
N ALA A 78 -3.62 -12.45 -2.42
CA ALA A 78 -2.60 -11.68 -3.11
C ALA A 78 -2.12 -10.48 -2.29
N HIS A 79 -0.81 -10.22 -2.33
CA HIS A 79 -0.22 -8.93 -1.99
C HIS A 79 -0.71 -7.90 -3.01
N MET A 80 -1.44 -6.89 -2.56
CA MET A 80 -2.09 -5.90 -3.43
C MET A 80 -1.83 -4.48 -2.96
N LEU A 81 -1.90 -3.55 -3.90
CA LEU A 81 -1.97 -2.13 -3.61
C LEU A 81 -3.32 -1.80 -2.96
N SER A 82 -3.32 -1.02 -1.90
CA SER A 82 -4.54 -0.67 -1.16
C SER A 82 -5.70 -0.12 -2.02
N PRO A 83 -5.47 0.61 -3.14
CA PRO A 83 -6.55 1.03 -4.01
C PRO A 83 -7.13 -0.08 -4.91
N MET A 84 -6.44 -1.20 -5.11
CA MET A 84 -6.91 -2.24 -6.05
C MET A 84 -8.21 -2.92 -5.62
N PRO A 85 -8.40 -3.34 -4.35
CA PRO A 85 -9.68 -3.87 -3.90
C PRO A 85 -10.83 -2.88 -4.10
N ILE A 86 -10.58 -1.59 -3.81
CA ILE A 86 -11.57 -0.53 -3.96
C ILE A 86 -11.96 -0.37 -5.44
N ALA A 87 -10.98 -0.25 -6.34
CA ALA A 87 -11.22 -0.16 -7.77
C ALA A 87 -12.02 -1.36 -8.28
N SER A 88 -11.70 -2.57 -7.80
CA SER A 88 -12.43 -3.80 -8.15
C SER A 88 -13.88 -3.79 -7.67
N MET A 89 -14.14 -3.33 -6.45
CA MET A 89 -15.51 -3.19 -5.90
C MET A 89 -16.33 -2.13 -6.65
N LEU A 90 -15.66 -1.11 -7.17
CA LEU A 90 -16.29 -0.05 -7.97
C LEU A 90 -16.48 -0.43 -9.45
N GLY A 91 -16.02 -1.59 -9.86
CA GLY A 91 -16.06 -2.04 -11.26
C GLY A 91 -15.11 -1.27 -12.18
N LEU A 92 -14.02 -0.69 -11.61
CA LEU A 92 -13.03 0.08 -12.36
C LEU A 92 -11.89 -0.81 -12.89
N GLY A 93 -11.34 -0.42 -14.03
CA GLY A 93 -10.23 -1.12 -14.69
C GLY A 93 -10.68 -2.17 -15.69
N SER A 94 -9.71 -2.90 -16.25
CA SER A 94 -9.93 -3.79 -17.41
C SER A 94 -10.51 -5.16 -17.08
N ASN A 95 -10.46 -5.59 -15.83
CA ASN A 95 -10.98 -6.89 -15.39
C ASN A 95 -11.46 -6.78 -13.94
N PRO A 96 -12.58 -6.07 -13.72
CA PRO A 96 -13.08 -5.89 -12.35
C PRO A 96 -13.62 -7.21 -11.83
N SER A 97 -13.06 -7.68 -10.72
CA SER A 97 -13.55 -8.83 -9.97
C SER A 97 -13.61 -8.42 -8.50
N PRO A 98 -14.77 -8.53 -7.84
CA PRO A 98 -14.90 -8.13 -6.45
C PRO A 98 -13.76 -8.66 -5.60
N THR A 99 -13.11 -7.77 -4.87
CA THR A 99 -11.95 -8.07 -4.03
C THR A 99 -12.10 -7.34 -2.70
N ILE A 100 -11.86 -8.05 -1.61
CA ILE A 100 -11.88 -7.50 -0.26
C ILE A 100 -10.51 -7.63 0.40
N THR A 101 -10.30 -6.84 1.44
CA THR A 101 -9.10 -6.95 2.28
C THR A 101 -9.46 -6.98 3.76
N PRO A 102 -9.10 -8.06 4.48
CA PRO A 102 -9.26 -8.14 5.92
C PRO A 102 -8.01 -7.70 6.69
N PHE A 103 -6.88 -7.41 6.00
CA PHE A 103 -5.59 -7.17 6.65
C PHE A 103 -4.70 -6.26 5.80
N SER A 104 -4.24 -5.16 6.39
CA SER A 104 -3.19 -4.31 5.82
C SER A 104 -1.82 -4.87 6.18
N LEU A 105 -0.88 -4.86 5.23
CA LEU A 105 0.47 -5.41 5.44
C LEU A 105 1.43 -4.43 6.13
N GLY A 106 0.91 -3.28 6.53
CA GLY A 106 1.65 -2.23 7.20
C GLY A 106 1.43 -0.86 6.56
N ARG A 107 2.22 0.12 7.01
CA ARG A 107 2.26 1.49 6.49
C ARG A 107 3.67 1.84 6.05
N GLY A 108 3.78 2.84 5.19
CA GLY A 108 5.07 3.36 4.74
C GLY A 108 5.63 2.60 3.54
N GLY A 109 6.91 2.79 3.30
CA GLY A 109 7.66 2.07 2.27
C GLY A 109 7.74 2.75 0.91
N ASN A 110 6.96 3.78 0.62
CA ASN A 110 7.04 4.51 -0.64
C ASN A 110 7.93 5.75 -0.54
N ALA A 111 8.50 6.14 -1.68
CA ALA A 111 9.20 7.41 -1.81
C ALA A 111 9.13 7.93 -3.25
N ILE A 112 9.33 9.24 -3.41
CA ILE A 112 9.45 9.92 -4.69
C ILE A 112 10.92 10.18 -4.95
N THR A 113 11.41 9.72 -6.09
CA THR A 113 12.79 9.91 -6.56
C THR A 113 12.76 10.67 -7.89
N LEU A 114 13.48 11.76 -7.97
CA LEU A 114 13.70 12.50 -9.23
C LEU A 114 15.08 12.15 -9.81
N ALA A 115 15.19 12.14 -11.14
CA ALA A 115 16.47 11.99 -11.81
C ALA A 115 17.46 13.06 -11.32
N THR A 116 18.72 12.69 -11.12
CA THR A 116 19.78 13.61 -10.67
C THR A 116 19.82 14.86 -11.53
N ARG A 117 19.72 14.72 -12.87
CA ARG A 117 19.69 15.86 -13.82
C ARG A 117 18.52 16.81 -13.58
N LEU A 118 17.33 16.30 -13.23
CA LEU A 118 16.16 17.14 -12.94
C LEU A 118 16.31 17.84 -11.59
N PHE A 119 16.77 17.13 -10.58
CA PHE A 119 17.04 17.71 -9.26
C PHE A 119 18.12 18.79 -9.33
N ASP A 120 19.19 18.57 -10.10
CA ASP A 120 20.25 19.58 -10.29
C ASP A 120 19.70 20.85 -10.98
N ARG A 121 18.80 20.71 -11.95
CA ARG A 121 18.09 21.87 -12.53
C ARG A 121 17.26 22.62 -11.50
N MET A 122 16.53 21.91 -10.63
CA MET A 122 15.75 22.54 -9.54
C MET A 122 16.66 23.30 -8.58
N ARG A 123 17.84 22.76 -8.27
CA ARG A 123 18.83 23.44 -7.43
C ARG A 123 19.43 24.66 -8.15
N ASP A 124 19.89 24.50 -9.36
CA ASP A 124 20.71 25.50 -10.07
C ASP A 124 19.86 26.62 -10.69
N GLU A 125 18.65 26.30 -11.23
CA GLU A 125 17.80 27.28 -11.90
C GLU A 125 16.81 27.99 -10.94
N VAL A 126 16.33 27.29 -9.88
CA VAL A 126 15.32 27.85 -8.97
C VAL A 126 15.74 27.94 -7.50
N GLY A 127 16.99 27.54 -7.20
CA GLY A 127 17.60 27.73 -5.88
C GLY A 127 17.09 26.75 -4.82
N LEU A 128 16.70 25.53 -5.19
CA LEU A 128 16.24 24.53 -4.21
C LEU A 128 17.38 24.14 -3.27
N PRO A 129 17.23 24.31 -1.93
CA PRO A 129 18.24 23.89 -0.98
C PRO A 129 18.33 22.37 -0.87
N GLU A 130 19.49 21.84 -0.50
CA GLU A 130 19.73 20.40 -0.29
C GLU A 130 18.84 19.79 0.82
N THR A 131 18.43 20.59 1.79
CA THR A 131 17.58 20.19 2.93
C THR A 131 16.12 20.60 2.75
N ALA A 132 15.67 20.80 1.51
CA ALA A 132 14.29 21.21 1.23
C ALA A 132 13.28 20.17 1.74
N SER A 133 12.13 20.68 2.19
CA SER A 133 10.99 19.82 2.51
C SER A 133 10.39 19.18 1.25
N ALA A 134 9.52 18.18 1.44
CA ALA A 134 8.79 17.58 0.32
C ALA A 134 7.94 18.62 -0.43
N LEU A 135 7.31 19.55 0.29
CA LEU A 135 6.49 20.61 -0.31
C LEU A 135 7.35 21.64 -1.06
N ASP A 136 8.50 22.07 -0.47
CA ASP A 136 9.42 22.97 -1.16
C ASP A 136 9.96 22.34 -2.46
N SER A 137 10.24 21.03 -2.41
CA SER A 137 10.67 20.27 -3.59
C SER A 137 9.58 20.25 -4.69
N ALA A 138 8.30 20.11 -4.30
CA ALA A 138 7.18 20.17 -5.24
C ALA A 138 7.04 21.56 -5.87
N HIS A 139 7.14 22.62 -5.07
CA HIS A 139 7.11 24.02 -5.57
C HIS A 139 8.30 24.33 -6.50
N ALA A 140 9.49 23.85 -6.17
CA ALA A 140 10.67 24.03 -7.02
C ALA A 140 10.50 23.29 -8.37
N LEU A 141 9.95 22.06 -8.33
CA LEU A 141 9.64 21.32 -9.54
C LEU A 141 8.62 22.08 -10.42
N ALA A 142 7.57 22.67 -9.83
CA ALA A 142 6.60 23.49 -10.56
C ALA A 142 7.27 24.66 -11.31
N LYS A 143 8.16 25.39 -10.64
CA LYS A 143 8.93 26.49 -11.24
C LYS A 143 9.83 25.98 -12.38
N THR A 144 10.48 24.84 -12.17
CA THR A 144 11.35 24.22 -13.20
C THR A 144 10.52 23.80 -14.42
N ILE A 145 9.35 23.19 -14.23
CA ILE A 145 8.43 22.81 -15.32
C ILE A 145 7.94 24.05 -16.06
N ALA A 146 7.57 25.12 -15.36
CA ALA A 146 7.15 26.38 -15.99
C ALA A 146 8.29 26.96 -16.87
N ALA A 147 9.54 26.94 -16.39
CA ALA A 147 10.69 27.36 -17.15
C ALA A 147 10.96 26.47 -18.39
N MET A 148 10.77 25.13 -18.24
CA MET A 148 10.86 24.18 -19.38
C MET A 148 9.80 24.50 -20.43
N LYS A 149 8.55 24.71 -20.04
CA LYS A 149 7.47 25.10 -20.97
C LYS A 149 7.78 26.40 -21.70
N ALA A 150 8.28 27.41 -20.97
CA ALA A 150 8.64 28.71 -21.59
C ALA A 150 9.77 28.57 -22.65
N ARG A 151 10.62 27.55 -22.51
CA ARG A 151 11.69 27.24 -23.49
C ARG A 151 11.25 26.25 -24.58
N GLY A 152 10.00 25.77 -24.54
CA GLY A 152 9.50 24.75 -25.47
C GLY A 152 10.13 23.38 -25.31
N GLU A 153 10.66 23.07 -24.12
CA GLU A 153 11.24 21.78 -23.79
C GLU A 153 10.14 20.71 -23.57
N PRO A 154 10.45 19.42 -23.77
CA PRO A 154 9.51 18.34 -23.48
C PRO A 154 9.10 18.33 -22.00
N LEU A 155 7.85 17.96 -21.74
CA LEU A 155 7.34 17.76 -20.37
C LEU A 155 8.04 16.58 -19.70
N PRO A 156 8.31 16.66 -18.38
CA PRO A 156 8.88 15.55 -17.64
C PRO A 156 7.96 14.31 -17.68
N THR A 157 8.58 13.14 -17.78
CA THR A 157 7.88 11.85 -17.74
C THR A 157 8.18 11.15 -16.41
N PHE A 158 7.15 10.78 -15.67
CA PHE A 158 7.29 10.13 -14.35
C PHE A 158 6.70 8.74 -14.33
N GLY A 159 7.41 7.82 -13.65
CA GLY A 159 6.99 6.44 -13.45
C GLY A 159 6.09 6.26 -12.23
N VAL A 160 4.97 5.57 -12.41
CA VAL A 160 4.13 5.01 -11.34
C VAL A 160 3.95 3.52 -11.60
N THR A 161 3.53 2.76 -10.59
CA THR A 161 3.52 1.29 -10.71
C THR A 161 2.22 0.73 -11.27
N TYR A 162 1.11 1.45 -11.09
CA TYR A 162 -0.22 1.05 -11.54
C TYR A 162 -1.20 2.23 -11.42
N PRO A 163 -2.21 2.37 -12.29
CA PRO A 163 -3.16 3.49 -12.23
C PRO A 163 -3.96 3.56 -10.91
N PHE A 164 -4.37 2.41 -10.37
CA PHE A 164 -5.03 2.31 -9.06
C PHE A 164 -4.01 1.88 -7.99
N SER A 165 -3.04 2.76 -7.72
CA SER A 165 -1.99 2.52 -6.73
C SER A 165 -1.85 3.69 -5.77
N SER A 166 -1.49 3.42 -4.51
CA SER A 166 -1.05 4.43 -3.55
C SER A 166 0.07 5.29 -4.12
N HIS A 167 1.03 4.70 -4.81
CA HIS A 167 2.12 5.42 -5.50
C HIS A 167 1.60 6.48 -6.48
N ASN A 168 0.59 6.13 -7.30
CA ASN A 168 -0.02 7.09 -8.24
C ASN A 168 -0.73 8.23 -7.50
N TYR A 169 -1.51 7.91 -6.47
CA TYR A 169 -2.24 8.92 -5.72
C TYR A 169 -1.33 9.79 -4.86
N GLU A 170 -0.32 9.23 -4.22
CA GLU A 170 0.69 9.96 -3.46
C GLU A 170 1.52 10.90 -4.37
N PHE A 171 1.91 10.40 -5.54
CA PHE A 171 2.66 11.22 -6.49
C PHE A 171 1.81 12.36 -7.05
N ARG A 172 0.56 12.07 -7.45
CA ARG A 172 -0.39 13.10 -7.89
C ARG A 172 -0.69 14.12 -6.77
N TYR A 173 -0.80 13.64 -5.53
CA TYR A 173 -1.02 14.50 -4.37
C TYR A 173 0.17 15.45 -4.18
N TRP A 174 1.40 14.93 -4.19
CA TRP A 174 2.62 15.70 -4.06
C TRP A 174 2.80 16.72 -5.20
N LEU A 175 2.58 16.32 -6.46
CA LEU A 175 2.61 17.21 -7.62
C LEU A 175 1.60 18.36 -7.47
N ALA A 176 0.35 18.01 -7.14
CA ALA A 176 -0.74 18.97 -7.00
C ALA A 176 -0.55 19.94 -5.82
N ALA A 177 0.04 19.48 -4.70
CA ALA A 177 0.41 20.34 -3.59
C ALA A 177 1.45 21.40 -3.99
N GLY A 178 2.33 21.08 -4.94
CA GLY A 178 3.25 22.04 -5.56
C GLY A 178 2.62 22.93 -6.62
N GLY A 179 1.35 22.72 -6.97
CA GLY A 179 0.64 23.47 -8.03
C GLY A 179 0.83 22.90 -9.44
N ILE A 180 1.31 21.65 -9.56
CA ILE A 180 1.51 20.96 -10.85
C ILE A 180 0.24 20.15 -11.15
N ASP A 181 -0.34 20.34 -12.33
CA ASP A 181 -1.42 19.48 -12.83
C ASP A 181 -0.81 18.20 -13.41
N PRO A 182 -1.03 17.02 -12.76
CA PRO A 182 -0.41 15.78 -13.20
C PRO A 182 -0.90 15.26 -14.55
N ASP A 183 -2.00 15.80 -15.09
CA ASP A 183 -2.56 15.40 -16.38
C ASP A 183 -2.19 16.39 -17.51
N GLN A 184 -1.72 17.62 -17.17
CA GLN A 184 -1.38 18.67 -18.14
C GLN A 184 0.10 19.05 -18.14
N ASP A 185 0.76 18.97 -16.99
CA ASP A 185 2.11 19.54 -16.81
C ASP A 185 3.21 18.47 -16.88
N VAL A 186 2.83 17.19 -16.78
CA VAL A 186 3.76 16.06 -16.82
C VAL A 186 3.15 14.89 -17.58
N ARG A 187 3.93 13.84 -17.79
CA ARG A 187 3.46 12.55 -18.33
C ARG A 187 3.63 11.48 -17.28
N LEU A 188 2.55 10.80 -16.90
CA LEU A 188 2.62 9.64 -16.02
C LEU A 188 2.58 8.36 -16.85
N VAL A 189 3.54 7.45 -16.60
CA VAL A 189 3.65 6.16 -17.28
C VAL A 189 3.77 5.03 -16.27
N VAL A 190 3.31 3.83 -16.64
CA VAL A 190 3.43 2.66 -15.77
C VAL A 190 4.79 2.01 -15.97
N VAL A 191 5.54 1.85 -14.87
CA VAL A 191 6.86 1.18 -14.86
C VAL A 191 6.84 0.14 -13.73
N PRO A 192 7.15 -1.14 -14.01
CA PRO A 192 7.30 -2.14 -12.95
C PRO A 192 8.38 -1.74 -11.94
N PRO A 193 8.17 -1.97 -10.63
CA PRO A 193 9.08 -1.54 -9.58
C PRO A 193 10.56 -1.88 -9.81
N PRO A 194 10.95 -3.12 -10.15
CA PRO A 194 12.36 -3.45 -10.36
C PRO A 194 13.00 -2.77 -11.57
N MET A 195 12.19 -2.23 -12.51
CA MET A 195 12.68 -1.59 -13.74
C MET A 195 12.85 -0.06 -13.61
N THR A 196 12.43 0.53 -12.50
CA THR A 196 12.43 2.00 -12.33
C THR A 196 13.84 2.61 -12.41
N SER A 197 14.84 1.97 -11.78
CA SER A 197 16.22 2.44 -11.83
C SER A 197 16.81 2.39 -13.25
N ASP A 198 16.50 1.37 -14.02
CA ASP A 198 17.01 1.23 -15.39
C ASP A 198 16.28 2.17 -16.37
N ALA A 199 14.97 2.37 -16.17
CA ALA A 199 14.22 3.38 -16.92
C ALA A 199 14.75 4.80 -16.66
N LEU A 200 15.14 5.11 -15.41
CA LEU A 200 15.76 6.37 -15.04
C LEU A 200 17.15 6.51 -15.68
N ALA A 201 17.99 5.46 -15.65
CA ALA A 201 19.31 5.43 -16.27
C ALA A 201 19.24 5.62 -17.80
N ALA A 202 18.25 5.02 -18.45
CA ALA A 202 18.00 5.15 -19.88
C ALA A 202 17.44 6.53 -20.29
N GLY A 203 17.05 7.38 -19.31
CA GLY A 203 16.39 8.65 -19.57
C GLY A 203 14.95 8.50 -20.09
N ALA A 204 14.35 7.32 -19.95
CA ALA A 204 12.95 7.07 -20.33
C ALA A 204 11.96 7.73 -19.38
N ILE A 205 12.39 7.97 -18.14
CA ILE A 205 11.64 8.72 -17.12
C ILE A 205 12.56 9.74 -16.43
N ASP A 206 11.95 10.79 -15.87
CA ASP A 206 12.61 11.87 -15.13
C ASP A 206 12.46 11.73 -13.61
N GLY A 207 11.73 10.73 -13.15
CA GLY A 207 11.52 10.40 -11.76
C GLY A 207 10.44 9.33 -11.62
N PHE A 208 10.19 8.89 -10.40
CA PHE A 208 9.18 7.87 -10.12
C PHE A 208 8.73 7.91 -8.67
N CYS A 209 7.55 7.33 -8.41
CA CYS A 209 7.09 6.95 -7.06
C CYS A 209 6.95 5.43 -7.01
N VAL A 210 7.66 4.78 -6.08
CA VAL A 210 7.68 3.33 -5.95
C VAL A 210 7.94 2.92 -4.50
N GLY A 211 7.59 1.67 -4.15
CA GLY A 211 7.95 1.05 -2.88
C GLY A 211 9.44 0.67 -2.82
N ALA A 212 9.96 0.63 -1.58
CA ALA A 212 11.33 0.20 -1.33
C ALA A 212 11.60 -1.25 -1.81
N PRO A 213 12.85 -1.57 -2.20
CA PRO A 213 14.08 -0.79 -1.98
C PRO A 213 14.49 0.09 -3.18
N TRP A 214 13.70 0.16 -4.23
CA TRP A 214 14.12 0.65 -5.56
C TRP A 214 14.52 2.13 -5.58
N ASN A 215 13.95 2.95 -4.68
CA ASN A 215 14.37 4.34 -4.49
C ASN A 215 15.84 4.42 -4.05
N MET A 216 16.22 3.63 -3.04
CA MET A 216 17.61 3.59 -2.56
C MET A 216 18.56 2.96 -3.57
N VAL A 217 18.13 1.95 -4.30
CA VAL A 217 18.92 1.39 -5.42
C VAL A 217 19.23 2.47 -6.46
N ALA A 218 18.25 3.31 -6.83
CA ALA A 218 18.49 4.39 -7.79
C ALA A 218 19.38 5.50 -7.22
N SER A 219 19.17 5.90 -5.97
CA SER A 219 19.95 6.97 -5.32
C SER A 219 21.42 6.59 -5.14
N GLU A 220 21.71 5.37 -4.72
CA GLU A 220 23.10 4.91 -4.54
C GLU A 220 23.86 4.67 -5.86
N ARG A 221 23.11 4.35 -6.92
CA ARG A 221 23.67 4.33 -8.28
C ARG A 221 23.94 5.74 -8.85
N GLY A 222 23.61 6.80 -8.12
CA GLY A 222 23.75 8.20 -8.59
C GLY A 222 22.75 8.60 -9.66
N LEU A 223 21.72 7.80 -9.89
CA LEU A 223 20.73 8.02 -10.95
C LEU A 223 19.65 9.02 -10.54
N GLY A 224 19.36 9.10 -9.24
CA GLY A 224 18.30 9.95 -8.74
C GLY A 224 18.53 10.43 -7.30
N ARG A 225 17.69 11.39 -6.91
CA ARG A 225 17.58 11.89 -5.54
C ARG A 225 16.18 11.64 -5.01
N ILE A 226 16.11 11.08 -3.79
CA ILE A 226 14.87 10.94 -3.04
C ILE A 226 14.49 12.32 -2.49
N VAL A 227 13.33 12.84 -2.90
CA VAL A 227 12.83 14.19 -2.55
C VAL A 227 11.68 14.17 -1.56
N ALA A 228 10.95 13.06 -1.45
CA ALA A 228 9.88 12.89 -0.49
C ALA A 228 9.74 11.40 -0.14
N ALA A 229 9.49 11.10 1.12
CA ALA A 229 8.97 9.81 1.56
C ALA A 229 7.46 9.93 1.76
N LYS A 230 6.77 8.80 1.84
CA LYS A 230 5.34 8.74 2.12
C LYS A 230 4.96 9.48 3.41
N GLN A 231 5.79 9.35 4.45
CA GLN A 231 5.61 10.03 5.73
C GLN A 231 5.58 11.55 5.61
N ASP A 232 6.24 12.10 4.59
CA ASP A 232 6.24 13.54 4.31
C ASP A 232 4.94 13.99 3.64
N ILE A 233 4.15 13.07 3.07
CA ILE A 233 2.89 13.35 2.36
C ILE A 233 1.71 13.13 3.31
N TRP A 234 1.61 11.95 3.88
CA TRP A 234 0.64 11.59 4.91
C TRP A 234 1.12 10.33 5.67
N PRO A 235 1.50 10.44 6.96
CA PRO A 235 2.11 9.33 7.72
C PRO A 235 1.24 8.07 7.78
N SER A 236 -0.08 8.21 8.00
CA SER A 236 -1.01 7.08 8.12
C SER A 236 -1.59 6.59 6.80
N ALA A 237 -1.12 7.10 5.65
CA ALA A 237 -1.64 6.67 4.35
C ALA A 237 -1.61 5.14 4.20
N PRO A 238 -2.71 4.52 3.71
CA PRO A 238 -2.76 3.08 3.47
C PRO A 238 -1.81 2.69 2.34
N GLU A 239 -1.18 1.50 2.47
CA GLU A 239 -0.18 1.08 1.48
C GLU A 239 -0.50 -0.29 0.88
N LYS A 240 0.03 -1.38 1.40
CA LYS A 240 -0.23 -2.73 0.87
C LYS A 240 -1.23 -3.47 1.73
N VAL A 241 -1.98 -4.34 1.08
CA VAL A 241 -3.03 -5.14 1.72
C VAL A 241 -2.98 -6.59 1.23
N ILE A 242 -3.58 -7.49 1.98
CA ILE A 242 -3.92 -8.83 1.51
C ILE A 242 -5.29 -8.78 0.85
N GLY A 243 -5.31 -8.97 -0.47
CA GLY A 243 -6.55 -9.09 -1.23
C GLY A 243 -7.01 -10.53 -1.36
N MET A 244 -8.33 -10.74 -1.33
CA MET A 244 -8.97 -12.02 -1.60
C MET A 244 -10.36 -11.82 -2.21
N ARG A 245 -10.88 -12.84 -2.89
CA ARG A 245 -12.25 -12.79 -3.40
C ARG A 245 -13.25 -12.96 -2.26
N PRO A 246 -14.39 -12.24 -2.26
CA PRO A 246 -15.42 -12.39 -1.25
C PRO A 246 -15.97 -13.83 -1.13
N ASP A 247 -16.29 -14.46 -2.28
CA ASP A 247 -16.81 -15.83 -2.34
C ASP A 247 -15.84 -16.87 -1.72
N TRP A 248 -14.54 -16.65 -1.91
CA TRP A 248 -13.52 -17.50 -1.30
C TRP A 248 -13.45 -17.29 0.23
N ALA A 249 -13.50 -16.05 0.68
CA ALA A 249 -13.49 -15.73 2.11
C ALA A 249 -14.72 -16.31 2.84
N GLU A 250 -15.90 -16.18 2.23
CA GLU A 250 -17.16 -16.71 2.76
C GLU A 250 -17.17 -18.25 2.84
N SER A 251 -16.53 -18.92 1.87
CA SER A 251 -16.44 -20.39 1.86
C SER A 251 -15.31 -20.96 2.73
N HIS A 252 -14.40 -20.10 3.23
CA HIS A 252 -13.23 -20.51 4.01
C HIS A 252 -13.00 -19.65 5.26
N PRO A 253 -14.02 -19.37 6.10
CA PRO A 253 -13.90 -18.39 7.19
C PRO A 253 -12.84 -18.76 8.23
N GLU A 254 -12.69 -20.04 8.56
CA GLU A 254 -11.65 -20.53 9.47
C GLU A 254 -10.23 -20.31 8.89
N THR A 255 -10.05 -20.57 7.59
CA THR A 255 -8.78 -20.33 6.92
C THR A 255 -8.41 -18.85 6.91
N VAL A 256 -9.39 -17.97 6.68
CA VAL A 256 -9.20 -16.51 6.74
C VAL A 256 -8.75 -16.09 8.15
N SER A 257 -9.41 -16.59 9.19
CA SER A 257 -9.04 -16.30 10.59
C SER A 257 -7.60 -16.76 10.90
N ARG A 258 -7.24 -17.99 10.53
CA ARG A 258 -5.88 -18.53 10.72
C ARG A 258 -4.83 -17.72 9.93
N LEU A 259 -5.16 -17.29 8.71
CA LEU A 259 -4.28 -16.44 7.91
C LEU A 259 -4.04 -15.10 8.61
N ILE A 260 -5.08 -14.44 9.12
CA ILE A 260 -4.97 -13.17 9.85
C ILE A 260 -4.09 -13.34 11.09
N LEU A 261 -4.26 -14.41 11.86
CA LEU A 261 -3.43 -14.71 13.03
C LEU A 261 -1.97 -14.90 12.65
N ALA A 262 -1.69 -15.63 11.57
CA ALA A 262 -0.32 -15.83 11.07
C ALA A 262 0.33 -14.51 10.62
N LEU A 263 -0.42 -13.68 9.90
CA LEU A 263 0.06 -12.39 9.42
C LEU A 263 0.28 -11.38 10.56
N ASP A 264 -0.60 -11.35 11.57
CA ASP A 264 -0.43 -10.49 12.75
C ASP A 264 0.84 -10.86 13.53
N ALA A 265 1.06 -12.16 13.77
CA ALA A 265 2.27 -12.63 14.42
C ALA A 265 3.53 -12.32 13.62
N ALA A 266 3.50 -12.46 12.29
CA ALA A 266 4.60 -12.10 11.40
C ALA A 266 4.83 -10.57 11.40
N ALA A 267 3.77 -9.76 11.39
CA ALA A 267 3.87 -8.31 11.41
C ALA A 267 4.53 -7.79 12.70
N ARG A 268 4.13 -8.34 13.86
CA ARG A 268 4.76 -8.07 15.15
C ARG A 268 6.25 -8.41 15.14
N TRP A 269 6.61 -9.53 14.53
CA TRP A 269 7.99 -9.95 14.41
C TRP A 269 8.78 -9.03 13.48
N CYS A 270 8.21 -8.60 12.35
CA CYS A 270 8.84 -7.68 11.40
C CYS A 270 9.13 -6.29 12.00
N ASP A 271 8.31 -5.81 12.94
CA ASP A 271 8.49 -4.52 13.62
C ASP A 271 9.65 -4.52 14.65
N GLN A 272 10.18 -5.69 15.01
CA GLN A 272 11.26 -5.76 15.99
C GLN A 272 12.61 -5.52 15.31
N PRO A 273 13.38 -4.48 15.72
CA PRO A 273 14.69 -4.18 15.12
C PRO A 273 15.68 -5.36 15.18
N ASP A 274 15.63 -6.16 16.23
CA ASP A 274 16.49 -7.35 16.39
C ASP A 274 16.29 -8.41 15.30
N ASN A 275 15.15 -8.37 14.61
CA ASN A 275 14.81 -9.29 13.53
C ASN A 275 15.16 -8.73 12.14
N HIS A 276 15.54 -7.46 12.01
CA HIS A 276 15.75 -6.82 10.72
C HIS A 276 16.89 -7.47 9.91
N ASP A 277 17.93 -7.97 10.55
CA ASP A 277 19.00 -8.69 9.84
C ASP A 277 18.51 -10.00 9.22
N ALA A 278 17.76 -10.79 9.98
CA ALA A 278 17.16 -12.03 9.47
C ALA A 278 16.13 -11.77 8.37
N LEU A 279 15.29 -10.75 8.57
CA LEU A 279 14.30 -10.31 7.58
C LEU A 279 14.98 -9.84 6.29
N ALA A 280 16.00 -8.97 6.39
CA ALA A 280 16.74 -8.47 5.23
C ALA A 280 17.42 -9.59 4.45
N ALA A 281 18.01 -10.58 5.14
CA ALA A 281 18.62 -11.74 4.51
C ALA A 281 17.59 -12.59 3.74
N ALA A 282 16.40 -12.82 4.32
CA ALA A 282 15.33 -13.54 3.65
C ALA A 282 14.82 -12.77 2.43
N LEU A 283 14.57 -11.47 2.56
CA LEU A 283 14.07 -10.62 1.47
C LEU A 283 15.05 -10.50 0.30
N ALA A 284 16.37 -10.54 0.58
CA ALA A 284 17.42 -10.45 -0.44
C ALA A 284 17.53 -11.72 -1.31
N ASP A 285 16.94 -12.84 -0.88
CA ASP A 285 16.93 -14.09 -1.66
C ASP A 285 16.34 -13.85 -3.07
N PRO A 286 16.94 -14.42 -4.13
CA PRO A 286 16.42 -14.34 -5.50
C PRO A 286 14.97 -14.80 -5.68
N ARG A 287 14.47 -15.66 -4.80
CA ARG A 287 13.04 -16.05 -4.77
C ARG A 287 12.13 -14.86 -4.48
N TYR A 288 12.63 -13.85 -3.75
CA TYR A 288 11.85 -12.69 -3.29
C TYR A 288 12.26 -11.41 -4.01
N ILE A 289 12.99 -10.50 -3.35
CA ILE A 289 13.27 -9.17 -3.91
C ILE A 289 14.50 -9.19 -4.83
N ALA A 290 15.54 -9.95 -4.47
CA ALA A 290 16.81 -10.01 -5.19
C ALA A 290 17.55 -8.64 -5.24
N ALA A 291 17.38 -7.78 -4.22
CA ALA A 291 18.11 -6.55 -4.05
C ALA A 291 19.26 -6.71 -3.03
N PRO A 292 20.26 -5.82 -2.99
CA PRO A 292 21.36 -5.89 -2.04
C PRO A 292 20.87 -5.89 -0.59
N VAL A 293 21.33 -6.85 0.20
CA VAL A 293 20.89 -7.07 1.58
C VAL A 293 21.14 -5.85 2.49
N ASP A 294 22.25 -5.16 2.29
CA ASP A 294 22.60 -3.95 3.05
C ASP A 294 21.64 -2.78 2.75
N ILE A 295 21.18 -2.65 1.52
CA ILE A 295 20.14 -1.67 1.16
C ILE A 295 18.83 -2.01 1.86
N ILE A 296 18.40 -3.28 1.81
CA ILE A 296 17.17 -3.71 2.48
C ILE A 296 17.25 -3.47 3.98
N ARG A 297 18.39 -3.80 4.62
CA ARG A 297 18.60 -3.59 6.06
C ARG A 297 18.46 -2.11 6.42
N ARG A 298 19.10 -1.21 5.68
CA ARG A 298 19.02 0.23 5.94
C ARG A 298 17.61 0.76 5.72
N VAL A 299 16.91 0.29 4.70
CA VAL A 299 15.50 0.62 4.46
C VAL A 299 14.63 0.21 5.64
N LEU A 300 14.81 -1.00 6.18
CA LEU A 300 14.08 -1.46 7.36
C LEU A 300 14.38 -0.61 8.61
N ALA A 301 15.63 -0.14 8.74
CA ALA A 301 16.04 0.75 9.80
C ALA A 301 15.63 2.23 9.59
N GLY A 302 15.02 2.56 8.45
CA GLY A 302 14.68 3.94 8.10
C GLY A 302 15.89 4.82 7.74
N GLU A 303 17.03 4.23 7.40
CA GLU A 303 18.28 4.91 7.05
C GLU A 303 18.40 5.12 5.54
N PHE A 304 18.19 6.34 5.10
CA PHE A 304 18.17 6.68 3.67
C PHE A 304 19.45 7.33 3.19
N SER A 305 20.01 6.79 2.08
CA SER A 305 20.88 7.55 1.19
C SER A 305 19.99 8.31 0.22
N LEU A 306 19.89 9.63 0.37
CA LEU A 306 19.03 10.45 -0.50
C LEU A 306 19.60 10.55 -1.92
N ASP A 307 20.93 10.53 -2.05
CA ASP A 307 21.68 10.55 -3.32
C ASP A 307 23.09 9.96 -3.13
N ALA A 308 23.85 9.87 -4.21
CA ALA A 308 25.24 9.40 -4.21
C ALA A 308 26.26 10.46 -3.70
N ARG A 309 25.83 11.69 -3.39
CA ARG A 309 26.69 12.77 -2.87
C ARG A 309 26.88 12.70 -1.36
N GLY A 310 26.28 11.72 -0.68
CA GLY A 310 26.40 11.50 0.75
C GLY A 310 25.29 12.16 1.58
N ASN A 311 24.29 12.75 0.95
CA ASN A 311 23.12 13.24 1.67
C ASN A 311 22.32 12.06 2.23
N ARG A 312 22.05 12.11 3.54
CA ARG A 312 21.37 11.05 4.28
C ARG A 312 20.21 11.62 5.09
N ARG A 313 19.24 10.75 5.36
CA ARG A 313 18.10 11.07 6.22
C ARG A 313 17.69 9.81 7.00
N ILE A 314 17.30 10.02 8.26
CA ILE A 314 16.68 8.97 9.08
C ILE A 314 15.19 9.27 9.14
N ILE A 315 14.38 8.25 8.85
CA ILE A 315 12.91 8.26 8.95
C ILE A 315 12.55 7.09 9.85
N ALA A 316 12.36 7.34 11.16
CA ALA A 316 12.18 6.30 12.17
C ALA A 316 11.04 5.34 11.88
N ASP A 317 9.92 5.88 11.35
CA ASP A 317 8.69 5.12 11.06
C ASP A 317 8.50 4.90 9.55
N TYR A 318 9.60 4.73 8.80
CA TYR A 318 9.51 4.50 7.36
C TYR A 318 8.71 3.24 7.01
N PHE A 319 8.89 2.18 7.78
CA PHE A 319 8.00 1.03 7.81
C PHE A 319 7.41 0.85 9.20
N GLN A 320 6.11 0.67 9.25
CA GLN A 320 5.35 0.22 10.41
C GLN A 320 4.59 -1.04 9.98
N PHE A 321 5.11 -2.22 10.34
CA PHE A 321 4.47 -3.47 9.97
C PHE A 321 3.31 -3.84 10.88
N HIS A 322 3.32 -3.40 12.16
CA HIS A 322 2.30 -3.73 13.14
C HIS A 322 1.91 -2.54 14.04
N SER A 323 2.89 -1.76 14.51
CA SER A 323 2.69 -0.67 15.47
C SER A 323 1.62 0.32 15.01
N GLY A 324 0.93 0.96 15.96
CA GLY A 324 -0.11 1.94 15.66
C GLY A 324 -1.33 1.38 14.90
N PHE A 325 -1.64 0.09 15.06
CA PHE A 325 -2.69 -0.60 14.31
C PHE A 325 -2.50 -0.55 12.79
N ALA A 326 -1.25 -0.65 12.33
CA ALA A 326 -0.92 -0.57 10.91
C ALA A 326 -1.59 -1.67 10.06
N ASN A 327 -1.96 -2.80 10.69
CA ASN A 327 -2.61 -3.92 10.02
C ASN A 327 -4.14 -3.79 9.94
N TYR A 328 -4.72 -2.82 10.65
CA TYR A 328 -6.16 -2.67 10.69
C TYR A 328 -6.69 -2.11 9.36
N PRO A 329 -7.59 -2.81 8.65
CA PRO A 329 -8.15 -2.35 7.37
C PRO A 329 -9.25 -1.30 7.65
N ARG A 330 -8.85 -0.04 7.80
CA ARG A 330 -9.74 1.05 8.21
C ARG A 330 -10.58 1.57 7.03
N PRO A 331 -11.92 1.54 7.11
CA PRO A 331 -12.80 2.04 6.06
C PRO A 331 -12.62 3.52 5.71
N SER A 332 -12.23 4.41 6.66
CA SER A 332 -11.91 5.81 6.32
C SER A 332 -10.75 5.92 5.34
N HIS A 333 -9.75 5.02 5.41
CA HIS A 333 -8.68 4.96 4.42
C HIS A 333 -9.20 4.59 3.03
N ALA A 334 -10.16 3.66 2.95
CA ALA A 334 -10.80 3.30 1.68
C ALA A 334 -11.58 4.49 1.09
N LEU A 335 -12.27 5.26 1.93
CA LEU A 335 -12.98 6.46 1.52
C LEU A 335 -12.03 7.58 1.07
N TRP A 336 -10.87 7.75 1.73
CA TRP A 336 -9.85 8.67 1.24
C TRP A 336 -9.34 8.28 -0.14
N ILE A 337 -9.03 7.00 -0.36
CA ILE A 337 -8.62 6.50 -1.67
C ILE A 337 -9.71 6.75 -2.72
N TYR A 338 -10.97 6.48 -2.39
CA TYR A 338 -12.08 6.77 -3.27
C TYR A 338 -12.20 8.28 -3.58
N SER A 339 -11.97 9.16 -2.61
CA SER A 339 -11.93 10.61 -2.84
C SER A 339 -10.83 11.01 -3.83
N GLN A 340 -9.67 10.34 -3.80
CA GLN A 340 -8.62 10.55 -4.81
C GLN A 340 -9.02 10.02 -6.19
N MET A 341 -9.73 8.88 -6.27
CA MET A 341 -10.30 8.41 -7.54
C MET A 341 -11.30 9.42 -8.11
N MET A 342 -12.12 10.03 -7.25
CA MET A 342 -13.02 11.14 -7.64
C MET A 342 -12.22 12.37 -8.10
N ARG A 343 -11.23 12.81 -7.31
CA ARG A 343 -10.39 13.98 -7.60
C ARG A 343 -9.76 13.91 -8.98
N TRP A 344 -9.35 12.71 -9.41
CA TRP A 344 -8.67 12.49 -10.69
C TRP A 344 -9.61 11.96 -11.80
N GLY A 345 -10.93 12.07 -11.60
CA GLY A 345 -11.92 11.71 -12.62
C GLY A 345 -12.01 10.22 -12.95
N GLN A 346 -11.48 9.35 -12.09
CA GLN A 346 -11.53 7.90 -12.28
C GLN A 346 -12.84 7.28 -11.76
N ALA A 347 -13.51 7.96 -10.83
CA ALA A 347 -14.78 7.53 -10.27
C ALA A 347 -15.72 8.73 -10.11
N GLU A 348 -17.02 8.51 -10.26
CA GLU A 348 -18.07 9.50 -10.01
C GLU A 348 -18.37 9.61 -8.52
N ALA A 349 -18.82 10.77 -8.06
CA ALA A 349 -19.34 10.97 -6.72
C ALA A 349 -20.71 10.28 -6.58
N SER A 350 -20.81 9.28 -5.69
CA SER A 350 -22.05 8.56 -5.42
C SER A 350 -22.01 7.93 -4.04
N LEU A 351 -23.10 8.03 -3.29
CA LEU A 351 -23.21 7.38 -1.97
C LEU A 351 -23.10 5.86 -2.06
N ASN A 352 -23.64 5.25 -3.13
CA ASN A 352 -23.54 3.82 -3.37
C ASN A 352 -22.10 3.40 -3.64
N LYS A 353 -21.34 4.19 -4.43
CA LYS A 353 -19.93 3.95 -4.70
C LYS A 353 -19.08 4.16 -3.44
N ALA A 354 -19.37 5.16 -2.62
CA ALA A 354 -18.70 5.35 -1.33
C ALA A 354 -18.89 4.14 -0.39
N ARG A 355 -20.12 3.62 -0.30
CA ARG A 355 -20.40 2.39 0.46
C ARG A 355 -19.66 1.17 -0.11
N ALA A 356 -19.65 1.01 -1.43
CA ALA A 356 -18.91 -0.08 -2.08
C ALA A 356 -17.40 0.04 -1.83
N ALA A 357 -16.83 1.24 -1.92
CA ALA A 357 -15.43 1.50 -1.61
C ALA A 357 -15.09 1.14 -0.16
N ALA A 358 -15.90 1.60 0.80
CA ALA A 358 -15.70 1.29 2.23
C ALA A 358 -15.81 -0.21 2.50
N SER A 359 -16.73 -0.93 1.85
CA SER A 359 -16.95 -2.36 2.04
C SER A 359 -15.83 -3.26 1.47
N ALA A 360 -14.92 -2.70 0.67
CA ALA A 360 -13.71 -3.42 0.26
C ALA A 360 -12.80 -3.74 1.45
N TYR A 361 -12.83 -2.91 2.48
CA TYR A 361 -12.07 -3.11 3.71
C TYR A 361 -12.94 -3.79 4.75
N ARG A 362 -12.45 -4.89 5.32
CA ARG A 362 -13.23 -5.81 6.16
C ARG A 362 -12.69 -5.87 7.60
N PRO A 363 -12.88 -4.79 8.40
CA PRO A 363 -12.49 -4.78 9.80
C PRO A 363 -13.23 -5.82 10.65
N ASP A 364 -14.41 -6.25 10.22
CA ASP A 364 -15.18 -7.32 10.85
C ASP A 364 -14.43 -8.66 10.85
N LEU A 365 -13.79 -9.03 9.73
CA LEU A 365 -12.97 -10.24 9.62
C LEU A 365 -11.70 -10.14 10.48
N TYR A 366 -11.08 -8.95 10.53
CA TYR A 366 -9.94 -8.68 11.39
C TYR A 366 -10.30 -8.88 12.87
N ARG A 367 -11.41 -8.26 13.33
CA ARG A 367 -11.88 -8.38 14.71
C ARG A 367 -12.30 -9.81 15.06
N THR A 368 -12.92 -10.52 14.13
CA THR A 368 -13.29 -11.93 14.31
C THR A 368 -12.07 -12.80 14.61
N ALA A 369 -10.95 -12.55 13.91
CA ALA A 369 -9.74 -13.35 14.08
C ALA A 369 -8.93 -12.95 15.32
N LEU A 370 -8.74 -11.65 15.57
CA LEU A 370 -7.82 -11.13 16.58
C LEU A 370 -8.51 -10.64 17.87
N GLY A 371 -9.83 -10.47 17.84
CA GLY A 371 -10.62 -9.91 18.93
C GLY A 371 -10.61 -8.38 18.98
N GLU A 372 -11.63 -7.81 19.62
CA GLU A 372 -11.82 -6.36 19.73
C GLU A 372 -10.66 -5.63 20.44
N ALA A 373 -9.98 -6.28 21.37
CA ALA A 373 -8.84 -5.70 22.09
C ALA A 373 -7.63 -5.40 21.19
N ASN A 374 -7.53 -6.03 20.01
CA ASN A 374 -6.48 -5.83 19.03
C ASN A 374 -6.90 -4.90 17.87
N ALA A 375 -8.10 -4.31 17.95
CA ALA A 375 -8.59 -3.29 17.03
C ALA A 375 -8.46 -1.90 17.66
N PRO A 376 -8.38 -0.83 16.85
CA PRO A 376 -8.44 0.53 17.37
C PRO A 376 -9.75 0.75 18.16
N GLY A 377 -9.65 1.49 19.27
CA GLY A 377 -10.82 1.86 20.08
C GLY A 377 -11.69 2.97 19.49
N ASP A 378 -11.26 3.59 18.40
CA ASP A 378 -11.98 4.64 17.67
C ASP A 378 -12.88 4.07 16.56
N ALA A 379 -13.67 4.94 15.93
CA ALA A 379 -14.56 4.56 14.85
C ALA A 379 -13.80 4.07 13.60
N ASP A 380 -14.38 3.12 12.88
CA ASP A 380 -13.87 2.61 11.60
C ASP A 380 -13.82 3.70 10.53
N ILE A 381 -14.78 4.63 10.58
CA ILE A 381 -14.85 5.82 9.75
C ILE A 381 -14.60 7.02 10.65
N ARG A 382 -13.48 7.69 10.45
CA ARG A 382 -13.05 8.83 11.24
C ARG A 382 -12.47 9.93 10.34
N ILE A 383 -12.32 11.12 10.89
CA ILE A 383 -11.55 12.21 10.28
C ILE A 383 -10.08 11.81 10.27
N GLU A 384 -9.40 12.01 9.15
CA GLU A 384 -7.97 11.72 8.99
C GLU A 384 -7.19 13.01 8.73
N GLY A 385 -5.92 13.06 9.16
CA GLY A 385 -5.07 14.23 8.96
C GLY A 385 -5.30 15.38 9.94
N ASN A 386 -6.06 15.18 11.01
CA ASN A 386 -6.35 16.21 12.02
C ASN A 386 -5.40 16.16 13.23
N ASP A 387 -4.68 15.07 13.44
CA ASP A 387 -3.71 14.92 14.53
C ASP A 387 -2.35 15.51 14.15
N GLU A 388 -1.62 16.07 15.11
CA GLU A 388 -0.33 16.73 14.86
C GLU A 388 0.70 15.79 14.20
N GLY A 389 0.72 14.52 14.57
CA GLY A 389 1.63 13.50 14.01
C GLY A 389 1.13 12.83 12.73
N ASP A 390 -0.06 13.20 12.23
CA ASP A 390 -0.69 12.53 11.08
C ASP A 390 -1.25 13.52 10.05
N ARG A 391 -0.68 14.71 9.93
CA ARG A 391 -1.16 15.73 8.99
C ARG A 391 -0.76 15.43 7.56
N PHE A 392 -1.66 15.78 6.63
CA PHE A 392 -1.31 15.87 5.22
C PHE A 392 -0.33 17.02 4.99
N MET A 393 0.58 16.86 4.02
CA MET A 393 1.66 17.82 3.73
C MET A 393 1.18 19.24 3.41
N ASP A 394 -0.03 19.38 2.89
CA ASP A 394 -0.67 20.65 2.50
C ASP A 394 -1.68 21.17 3.53
N GLY A 395 -1.80 20.47 4.68
CA GLY A 395 -2.66 20.85 5.79
C GLY A 395 -4.14 20.56 5.57
N HIS A 396 -4.53 19.86 4.49
CA HIS A 396 -5.92 19.41 4.35
C HIS A 396 -6.28 18.42 5.44
N VAL A 397 -7.56 18.40 5.82
CA VAL A 397 -8.15 17.42 6.74
C VAL A 397 -9.22 16.66 5.96
N PHE A 398 -9.15 15.33 6.01
CA PHE A 398 -10.10 14.48 5.33
C PHE A 398 -11.28 14.14 6.24
N ASP A 399 -12.46 14.66 5.90
CA ASP A 399 -13.73 14.27 6.51
C ASP A 399 -14.46 13.27 5.58
N PRO A 400 -14.58 12.00 5.96
CA PRO A 400 -15.24 10.98 5.14
C PRO A 400 -16.75 11.17 5.01
N THR A 401 -17.36 12.07 5.79
CA THR A 401 -18.80 12.37 5.72
C THR A 401 -19.14 13.36 4.60
N ASP A 402 -18.13 14.08 4.08
CA ASP A 402 -18.30 15.07 3.02
C ASP A 402 -17.24 14.96 1.92
N LEU A 403 -17.30 13.87 1.16
CA LEU A 403 -16.36 13.58 0.08
C LEU A 403 -16.40 14.62 -1.05
N PRO A 404 -17.56 15.11 -1.51
CA PRO A 404 -17.59 16.13 -2.57
C PRO A 404 -16.89 17.42 -2.18
N ASP A 405 -17.14 17.95 -0.97
CA ASP A 405 -16.54 19.20 -0.49
C ASP A 405 -15.04 19.02 -0.26
N TYR A 406 -14.61 17.86 0.26
CA TYR A 406 -13.18 17.54 0.37
C TYR A 406 -12.49 17.60 -1.00
N VAL A 407 -13.07 16.98 -2.04
CA VAL A 407 -12.51 17.03 -3.41
C VAL A 407 -12.59 18.44 -3.99
N ALA A 408 -13.67 19.18 -3.73
CA ALA A 408 -13.84 20.55 -4.20
C ALA A 408 -12.79 21.52 -3.61
N SER A 409 -12.32 21.27 -2.39
CA SER A 409 -11.34 22.10 -1.68
C SER A 409 -9.97 22.16 -2.38
N PHE A 410 -9.62 21.20 -3.22
CA PHE A 410 -8.34 21.19 -3.92
C PHE A 410 -8.32 22.13 -5.11
N ALA A 411 -7.25 22.93 -5.24
CA ALA A 411 -7.04 23.81 -6.37
C ALA A 411 -6.76 23.02 -7.66
N VAL A 412 -5.97 21.94 -7.56
CA VAL A 412 -5.61 21.05 -8.68
C VAL A 412 -6.40 19.75 -8.58
N LYS A 413 -7.25 19.52 -9.56
CA LYS A 413 -8.12 18.35 -9.72
C LYS A 413 -8.51 18.16 -11.16
N SER A 414 -9.01 16.99 -11.53
CA SER A 414 -9.51 16.74 -12.90
C SER A 414 -10.58 17.76 -13.28
N ALA A 415 -10.52 18.25 -14.51
CA ALA A 415 -11.50 19.15 -15.09
C ALA A 415 -12.82 18.46 -15.48
N LEU A 416 -12.91 17.13 -15.36
CA LEU A 416 -14.15 16.42 -15.66
C LEU A 416 -15.23 16.84 -14.65
N PRO A 417 -16.39 17.31 -15.11
CA PRO A 417 -17.44 17.75 -14.20
C PRO A 417 -17.92 16.58 -13.36
N PHE A 418 -17.96 16.75 -12.03
CA PHE A 418 -18.80 15.95 -11.18
C PHE A 418 -20.23 16.15 -11.69
N ALA A 419 -20.76 15.20 -12.44
CA ALA A 419 -22.20 15.17 -12.66
C ALA A 419 -22.84 14.76 -11.33
N PRO A 420 -23.51 15.65 -10.59
CA PRO A 420 -24.34 15.22 -9.49
C PRO A 420 -25.48 14.44 -10.13
N HIS A 421 -25.39 13.11 -10.12
CA HIS A 421 -26.56 12.32 -10.38
C HIS A 421 -27.53 12.56 -9.23
N SER A 422 -28.62 13.20 -9.55
CA SER A 422 -29.84 13.20 -8.76
C SER A 422 -30.26 11.73 -8.58
N ASP A 423 -29.74 11.10 -7.53
CA ASP A 423 -30.38 9.90 -6.98
C ASP A 423 -31.59 10.41 -6.22
N GLU A 424 -32.66 10.73 -6.96
CA GLU A 424 -33.99 10.78 -6.40
C GLU A 424 -34.41 9.34 -6.08
N ILE A 425 -34.61 9.13 -4.75
CA ILE A 425 -35.39 8.09 -4.05
C ILE A 425 -34.80 6.69 -4.00
#